data_02692c4cbace276ffb5daeb8ffcb17f5
#
_entry.id   02692c4cbace276ffb5daeb8ffcb17f5
#
_cell.length_a   1.000
_cell.length_b   1.000
_cell.length_c   1.000
_cell.angle_alpha   90.00
_cell.angle_beta   90.00
_cell.angle_gamma   90.00
#
_symmetry.space_group_name_H-M   'P 1'
#
loop_
_entity.id
_entity.type
_entity.pdbx_description
1 polymer ?
#
loop_
_entity_poly.entity_id
_entity_poly.type
_entity_poly.pdbx_seq_one_letter_code
_entity_poly.pdbx_strand_id
1 'polypeptide(L)'
;MPGTSEQIARLREEGLAAIAAARNESELLDAKGRFFGKKGAVSGILKGVAALPVEERKAVGELANRARAELESAFDARLAGIRERERVVREGREQIDVSLPGRGPIPGHRHPVSQTMADIISVFRRLGFSVQGGPDVEKDYYNFEALNFPPEHPARDMQDTFYVESEAGDLVLRTHTSPIQIRTMEGMKPPVRIIAPGTVYRSDSDITHSPMFHQVEGLAVDRDITMADLKGLLTEFCRLTFGPGKPLRFRPSYFPFTEPSAEVDIQCVICGGSGCRVCKESGWLEILGAGMVDPYVFGFVGYDPEEYAGFAFGM
;
A
#
# COMPACT_ATOMS: atom_id res chain seq x y z
N MET A 1 4.75 31.39 72.80
CA MET A 1 4.49 30.80 71.50
C MET A 1 2.99 30.77 71.28
N PRO A 2 2.47 31.08 70.10
CA PRO A 2 1.01 30.97 69.91
C PRO A 2 0.56 29.56 70.24
N GLY A 3 -0.58 29.42 70.94
CA GLY A 3 -1.12 28.11 71.33
C GLY A 3 -1.45 27.26 70.11
N THR A 4 -1.42 25.94 70.25
CA THR A 4 -1.68 24.98 69.15
C THR A 4 -3.00 25.27 68.42
N SER A 5 -4.01 25.77 69.14
CA SER A 5 -5.31 26.19 68.61
C SER A 5 -5.22 27.40 67.64
N GLU A 6 -4.41 28.42 67.98
CA GLU A 6 -4.16 29.59 67.12
C GLU A 6 -3.40 29.18 65.84
N GLN A 7 -2.47 28.22 65.96
CA GLN A 7 -1.75 27.67 64.83
C GLN A 7 -2.66 26.94 63.83
N ILE A 8 -3.63 26.14 64.35
CA ILE A 8 -4.63 25.47 63.51
C ILE A 8 -5.52 26.48 62.79
N ALA A 9 -5.99 27.50 63.49
CA ALA A 9 -6.84 28.55 62.92
C ALA A 9 -6.10 29.29 61.78
N ARG A 10 -4.83 29.66 61.98
CA ARG A 10 -4.00 30.30 60.97
C ARG A 10 -3.77 29.41 59.75
N LEU A 11 -3.42 28.12 59.94
CA LEU A 11 -3.21 27.17 58.83
C LEU A 11 -4.49 26.91 58.05
N ARG A 12 -5.65 26.91 58.69
CA ARG A 12 -6.95 26.79 58.04
C ARG A 12 -7.21 28.01 57.15
N GLU A 13 -6.99 29.24 57.61
CA GLU A 13 -7.16 30.48 56.82
C GLU A 13 -6.21 30.53 55.66
N GLU A 14 -4.91 30.25 55.86
CA GLU A 14 -3.91 30.18 54.79
C GLU A 14 -4.28 29.12 53.77
N GLY A 15 -4.76 27.93 54.17
CA GLY A 15 -5.18 26.88 53.31
C GLY A 15 -6.41 27.22 52.48
N LEU A 16 -7.44 27.81 53.06
CA LEU A 16 -8.63 28.28 52.35
C LEU A 16 -8.28 29.37 51.32
N ALA A 17 -7.38 30.32 51.68
CA ALA A 17 -6.91 31.34 50.78
C ALA A 17 -6.13 30.74 49.59
N ALA A 18 -5.24 29.79 49.84
CA ALA A 18 -4.51 29.08 48.79
C ALA A 18 -5.43 28.29 47.84
N ILE A 19 -6.43 27.58 48.39
CA ILE A 19 -7.43 26.87 47.57
C ILE A 19 -8.23 27.85 46.72
N ALA A 20 -8.66 28.99 47.28
CA ALA A 20 -9.41 30.00 46.55
C ALA A 20 -8.60 30.67 45.43
N ALA A 21 -7.29 30.87 45.66
CA ALA A 21 -6.38 31.48 44.69
C ALA A 21 -5.97 30.56 43.55
N ALA A 22 -6.07 29.23 43.70
CA ALA A 22 -5.68 28.25 42.68
C ALA A 22 -6.47 28.43 41.37
N ARG A 23 -5.76 28.54 40.25
CA ARG A 23 -6.34 28.83 38.93
C ARG A 23 -6.56 27.56 38.09
N ASN A 24 -5.79 26.51 38.35
CA ASN A 24 -5.80 25.23 37.65
C ASN A 24 -5.69 24.07 38.64
N GLU A 25 -5.90 22.84 38.16
CA GLU A 25 -5.87 21.63 38.96
C GLU A 25 -4.50 21.36 39.60
N SER A 26 -3.39 21.75 38.94
CA SER A 26 -2.05 21.55 39.47
C SER A 26 -1.80 22.45 40.71
N GLU A 27 -2.12 23.73 40.62
CA GLU A 27 -1.99 24.67 41.78
C GLU A 27 -2.88 24.24 42.95
N LEU A 28 -4.06 23.68 42.64
CA LEU A 28 -4.98 23.20 43.67
C LEU A 28 -4.44 21.93 44.35
N LEU A 29 -3.83 21.01 43.61
CA LEU A 29 -3.16 19.83 44.15
C LEU A 29 -1.96 20.17 45.01
N ASP A 30 -1.20 21.18 44.62
CA ASP A 30 -0.08 21.69 45.41
C ASP A 30 -0.57 22.27 46.77
N ALA A 31 -1.67 23.04 46.75
CA ALA A 31 -2.32 23.51 47.98
C ALA A 31 -2.77 22.34 48.88
N LYS A 32 -3.36 21.31 48.28
CA LYS A 32 -3.75 20.06 49.02
C LYS A 32 -2.53 19.42 49.68
N GLY A 33 -1.45 19.22 48.91
CA GLY A 33 -0.22 18.62 49.43
C GLY A 33 0.36 19.39 50.61
N ARG A 34 0.38 20.73 50.51
CA ARG A 34 0.95 21.64 51.50
C ARG A 34 0.16 21.70 52.81
N PHE A 35 -1.14 21.77 52.74
CA PHE A 35 -1.95 22.02 53.92
C PHE A 35 -2.57 20.77 54.57
N PHE A 36 -3.20 19.87 53.81
CA PHE A 36 -3.97 18.73 54.34
C PHE A 36 -3.69 17.38 53.64
N GLY A 37 -2.67 17.28 52.83
CA GLY A 37 -2.16 16.00 52.31
C GLY A 37 -1.54 15.15 53.45
N LYS A 38 -1.10 13.93 53.10
CA LYS A 38 -0.50 12.97 54.06
C LYS A 38 0.68 13.57 54.87
N LYS A 39 1.43 14.51 54.27
CA LYS A 39 2.55 15.27 54.87
C LYS A 39 2.22 16.75 55.09
N GLY A 40 0.97 17.14 54.96
CA GLY A 40 0.55 18.53 55.06
C GLY A 40 0.61 19.07 56.49
N ALA A 41 0.62 20.41 56.64
CA ALA A 41 0.80 21.11 57.90
C ALA A 41 -0.27 20.71 58.96
N VAL A 42 -1.55 20.63 58.57
CA VAL A 42 -2.64 20.23 59.46
C VAL A 42 -2.51 18.74 59.85
N SER A 43 -2.10 17.90 58.91
CA SER A 43 -1.87 16.45 59.19
C SER A 43 -0.67 16.26 60.15
N GLY A 44 0.33 17.15 60.07
CA GLY A 44 1.46 17.18 61.01
C GLY A 44 1.03 17.49 62.44
N ILE A 45 0.13 18.46 62.61
CA ILE A 45 -0.40 18.82 63.93
C ILE A 45 -1.21 17.64 64.49
N LEU A 46 -2.09 16.99 63.70
CA LEU A 46 -2.87 15.83 64.14
C LEU A 46 -1.98 14.68 64.64
N LYS A 47 -0.84 14.46 64.01
CA LYS A 47 0.15 13.46 64.49
C LYS A 47 0.81 13.86 65.80
N GLY A 48 0.97 15.16 66.02
CA GLY A 48 1.55 15.72 67.27
C GLY A 48 0.60 15.78 68.43
N VAL A 49 -0.72 15.61 68.21
CA VAL A 49 -1.72 15.69 69.32
C VAL A 49 -1.44 14.67 70.43
N ALA A 50 -0.86 13.55 70.13
CA ALA A 50 -0.50 12.51 71.12
C ALA A 50 0.53 12.98 72.15
N ALA A 51 1.33 14.00 71.82
CA ALA A 51 2.34 14.57 72.70
C ALA A 51 1.81 15.69 73.65
N LEU A 52 0.54 16.12 73.49
CA LEU A 52 -0.09 17.18 74.27
C LEU A 52 -0.61 16.64 75.63
N PRO A 53 -0.84 17.50 76.65
CA PRO A 53 -1.51 17.15 77.88
C PRO A 53 -2.90 16.54 77.62
N VAL A 54 -3.31 15.56 78.42
CA VAL A 54 -4.55 14.78 78.21
C VAL A 54 -5.79 15.66 78.10
N GLU A 55 -5.84 16.74 78.86
CA GLU A 55 -6.96 17.67 78.88
C GLU A 55 -7.13 18.51 77.60
N GLU A 56 -6.05 18.75 76.87
CA GLU A 56 -6.07 19.53 75.62
C GLU A 56 -6.25 18.64 74.35
N ARG A 57 -5.91 17.36 74.41
CA ARG A 57 -5.92 16.43 73.27
C ARG A 57 -7.24 16.39 72.49
N LYS A 58 -8.35 16.35 73.27
CA LYS A 58 -9.68 16.25 72.67
C LYS A 58 -10.07 17.50 71.91
N ALA A 59 -9.90 18.63 72.54
CA ALA A 59 -10.26 19.94 71.98
C ALA A 59 -9.39 20.27 70.73
N VAL A 60 -8.08 20.04 70.81
CA VAL A 60 -7.15 20.26 69.67
C VAL A 60 -7.40 19.28 68.52
N GLY A 61 -7.70 18.00 68.84
CA GLY A 61 -8.04 17.02 67.87
C GLY A 61 -9.33 17.34 67.10
N GLU A 62 -10.38 17.75 67.83
CA GLU A 62 -11.64 18.18 67.21
C GLU A 62 -11.46 19.42 66.31
N LEU A 63 -10.67 20.39 66.72
CA LEU A 63 -10.41 21.59 65.98
C LEU A 63 -9.60 21.30 64.69
N ALA A 64 -8.60 20.44 64.78
CA ALA A 64 -7.80 20.03 63.64
C ALA A 64 -8.60 19.21 62.63
N ASN A 65 -9.46 18.30 63.09
CA ASN A 65 -10.35 17.52 62.23
C ASN A 65 -11.39 18.42 61.56
N ARG A 66 -11.94 19.40 62.23
CA ARG A 66 -12.88 20.38 61.66
C ARG A 66 -12.18 21.23 60.58
N ALA A 67 -11.00 21.75 60.88
CA ALA A 67 -10.20 22.53 59.90
C ALA A 67 -9.88 21.65 58.66
N ARG A 68 -9.52 20.40 58.86
CA ARG A 68 -9.28 19.47 57.76
C ARG A 68 -10.52 19.25 56.90
N ALA A 69 -11.68 18.98 57.50
CA ALA A 69 -12.93 18.78 56.79
C ALA A 69 -13.36 20.02 55.98
N GLU A 70 -13.19 21.20 56.55
CA GLU A 70 -13.44 22.46 55.83
C GLU A 70 -12.51 22.67 54.64
N LEU A 71 -11.21 22.38 54.78
CA LEU A 71 -10.25 22.41 53.68
C LEU A 71 -10.54 21.39 52.58
N GLU A 72 -10.92 20.18 52.94
CA GLU A 72 -11.32 19.12 51.98
C GLU A 72 -12.60 19.53 51.23
N SER A 73 -13.60 20.06 51.91
CA SER A 73 -14.84 20.54 51.29
C SER A 73 -14.58 21.71 50.33
N ALA A 74 -13.74 22.69 50.74
CA ALA A 74 -13.37 23.81 49.90
C ALA A 74 -12.55 23.38 48.65
N PHE A 75 -11.67 22.39 48.83
CA PHE A 75 -10.89 21.81 47.73
C PHE A 75 -11.83 21.15 46.70
N ASP A 76 -12.75 20.29 47.15
CA ASP A 76 -13.66 19.58 46.23
C ASP A 76 -14.57 20.54 45.46
N ALA A 77 -15.08 21.60 46.13
CA ALA A 77 -15.88 22.63 45.50
C ALA A 77 -15.04 23.41 44.43
N ARG A 78 -13.78 23.75 44.77
CA ARG A 78 -12.90 24.44 43.84
C ARG A 78 -12.51 23.60 42.66
N LEU A 79 -12.21 22.31 42.89
CA LEU A 79 -11.89 21.33 41.84
C LEU A 79 -13.05 21.20 40.85
N ALA A 80 -14.26 21.04 41.35
CA ALA A 80 -15.46 20.97 40.50
C ALA A 80 -15.63 22.24 39.69
N GLY A 81 -15.39 23.41 40.22
CA GLY A 81 -15.46 24.67 39.51
C GLY A 81 -14.36 24.86 38.46
N ILE A 82 -13.15 24.35 38.71
CA ILE A 82 -12.06 24.36 37.70
C ILE A 82 -12.41 23.43 36.55
N ARG A 83 -12.79 22.19 36.84
CA ARG A 83 -13.14 21.19 35.83
C ARG A 83 -14.33 21.61 34.98
N GLU A 84 -15.33 22.22 35.57
CA GLU A 84 -16.49 22.75 34.84
C GLU A 84 -16.09 23.87 33.85
N ARG A 85 -15.24 24.79 34.29
CA ARG A 85 -14.71 25.83 33.39
C ARG A 85 -13.90 25.24 32.23
N GLU A 86 -13.02 24.29 32.54
CA GLU A 86 -12.24 23.60 31.50
C GLU A 86 -13.13 22.84 30.54
N ARG A 87 -14.20 22.20 31.05
CA ARG A 87 -15.20 21.51 30.22
C ARG A 87 -15.89 22.48 29.27
N VAL A 88 -16.40 23.60 29.77
CA VAL A 88 -17.07 24.61 28.94
C VAL A 88 -16.15 25.18 27.87
N VAL A 89 -14.90 25.48 28.23
CA VAL A 89 -13.90 25.97 27.24
C VAL A 89 -13.59 24.94 26.18
N ARG A 90 -13.45 23.68 26.57
CA ARG A 90 -13.21 22.58 25.62
C ARG A 90 -14.39 22.37 24.70
N GLU A 91 -15.60 22.28 25.24
CA GLU A 91 -16.84 22.12 24.45
C GLU A 91 -17.03 23.29 23.47
N GLY A 92 -16.72 24.52 23.88
CA GLY A 92 -16.78 25.66 22.97
C GLY A 92 -15.74 25.64 21.84
N ARG A 93 -14.57 25.00 22.08
CA ARG A 93 -13.54 24.82 21.01
C ARG A 93 -13.84 23.65 20.10
N GLU A 94 -14.50 22.63 20.62
CA GLU A 94 -14.84 21.42 19.89
C GLU A 94 -16.23 21.52 19.22
N GLN A 95 -16.87 22.67 19.32
CA GLN A 95 -18.17 22.88 18.70
C GLN A 95 -18.06 22.80 17.17
N ILE A 96 -18.74 21.81 16.61
CA ILE A 96 -18.81 21.61 15.16
C ILE A 96 -20.08 22.27 14.66
N ASP A 97 -19.98 23.07 13.62
CA ASP A 97 -21.14 23.59 12.90
C ASP A 97 -21.82 22.46 12.14
N VAL A 98 -22.91 21.95 12.70
CA VAL A 98 -23.69 20.84 12.10
C VAL A 98 -24.53 21.30 10.89
N SER A 99 -24.58 22.60 10.60
CA SER A 99 -25.24 23.12 9.40
C SER A 99 -24.34 22.98 8.15
N LEU A 100 -23.03 22.82 8.34
CA LEU A 100 -22.11 22.54 7.24
C LEU A 100 -22.30 21.12 6.72
N PRO A 101 -22.27 20.92 5.39
CA PRO A 101 -22.35 19.58 4.83
C PRO A 101 -21.18 18.73 5.34
N GLY A 102 -21.45 17.50 5.71
CA GLY A 102 -20.42 16.52 6.10
C GLY A 102 -19.38 16.35 4.98
N ARG A 103 -18.14 16.09 5.33
CA ARG A 103 -17.13 15.68 4.34
C ARG A 103 -17.56 14.33 3.77
N GLY A 104 -18.01 14.34 2.52
CA GLY A 104 -18.25 13.10 1.79
C GLY A 104 -16.96 12.27 1.67
N PRO A 105 -17.07 10.95 1.53
CA PRO A 105 -15.90 10.13 1.25
C PRO A 105 -15.26 10.63 -0.04
N ILE A 106 -13.93 10.85 -0.02
CA ILE A 106 -13.19 11.15 -1.24
C ILE A 106 -13.26 9.88 -2.10
N PRO A 107 -13.84 9.96 -3.31
CA PRO A 107 -13.90 8.79 -4.19
C PRO A 107 -12.47 8.32 -4.47
N GLY A 108 -12.22 7.04 -4.25
CA GLY A 108 -10.95 6.42 -4.60
C GLY A 108 -10.73 6.44 -6.11
N HIS A 109 -9.47 6.48 -6.53
CA HIS A 109 -9.06 6.37 -7.92
C HIS A 109 -8.37 5.02 -8.15
N ARG A 110 -8.51 4.49 -9.36
CA ARG A 110 -7.76 3.28 -9.76
C ARG A 110 -6.29 3.63 -9.86
N HIS A 111 -5.44 2.69 -9.44
CA HIS A 111 -3.99 2.81 -9.63
C HIS A 111 -3.65 2.97 -11.13
N PRO A 112 -2.65 3.78 -11.53
CA PRO A 112 -2.28 3.98 -12.93
C PRO A 112 -2.03 2.69 -13.71
N VAL A 113 -1.33 1.71 -13.12
CA VAL A 113 -1.12 0.39 -13.73
C VAL A 113 -2.45 -0.31 -14.04
N SER A 114 -3.42 -0.27 -13.11
CA SER A 114 -4.74 -0.88 -13.33
C SER A 114 -5.54 -0.15 -14.41
N GLN A 115 -5.35 1.16 -14.55
CA GLN A 115 -5.98 1.94 -15.63
C GLN A 115 -5.36 1.55 -16.97
N THR A 116 -4.02 1.57 -17.09
CA THR A 116 -3.31 1.18 -18.31
C THR A 116 -3.65 -0.25 -18.73
N MET A 117 -3.72 -1.18 -17.76
CA MET A 117 -4.13 -2.56 -18.03
C MET A 117 -5.56 -2.64 -18.61
N ALA A 118 -6.49 -1.88 -18.03
CA ALA A 118 -7.88 -1.82 -18.51
C ALA A 118 -7.97 -1.22 -19.93
N ASP A 119 -7.16 -0.20 -20.23
CA ASP A 119 -7.10 0.44 -21.55
C ASP A 119 -6.54 -0.53 -22.59
N ILE A 120 -5.44 -1.22 -22.29
CA ILE A 120 -4.84 -2.25 -23.17
C ILE A 120 -5.87 -3.36 -23.45
N ILE A 121 -6.52 -3.90 -22.42
CA ILE A 121 -7.57 -4.92 -22.56
C ILE A 121 -8.70 -4.41 -23.45
N SER A 122 -9.14 -3.16 -23.26
CA SER A 122 -10.20 -2.55 -24.06
C SER A 122 -9.82 -2.46 -25.54
N VAL A 123 -8.58 -2.07 -25.85
CA VAL A 123 -8.08 -1.99 -27.22
C VAL A 123 -8.07 -3.37 -27.88
N PHE A 124 -7.49 -4.39 -27.24
CA PHE A 124 -7.42 -5.72 -27.82
C PHE A 124 -8.79 -6.40 -27.94
N ARG A 125 -9.72 -6.17 -27.01
CA ARG A 125 -11.11 -6.64 -27.18
C ARG A 125 -11.77 -6.08 -28.43
N ARG A 126 -11.52 -4.80 -28.75
CA ARG A 126 -12.02 -4.18 -30.00
C ARG A 126 -11.35 -4.76 -31.24
N LEU A 127 -10.13 -5.28 -31.12
CA LEU A 127 -9.39 -5.97 -32.18
C LEU A 127 -9.73 -7.47 -32.27
N GLY A 128 -10.73 -7.94 -31.50
CA GLY A 128 -11.24 -9.32 -31.59
C GLY A 128 -10.52 -10.32 -30.69
N PHE A 129 -9.77 -9.87 -29.70
CA PHE A 129 -9.10 -10.75 -28.74
C PHE A 129 -9.95 -10.98 -27.49
N SER A 130 -9.96 -12.20 -26.98
CA SER A 130 -10.51 -12.55 -25.67
C SER A 130 -9.42 -12.50 -24.59
N VAL A 131 -9.85 -12.30 -23.33
CA VAL A 131 -8.93 -12.27 -22.19
C VAL A 131 -8.87 -13.66 -21.57
N GLN A 132 -7.68 -14.18 -21.37
CA GLN A 132 -7.43 -15.43 -20.67
C GLN A 132 -6.57 -15.18 -19.42
N GLY A 133 -6.78 -15.98 -18.39
CA GLY A 133 -6.02 -15.92 -17.14
C GLY A 133 -5.42 -17.29 -16.80
N GLY A 134 -4.44 -17.29 -15.93
CA GLY A 134 -3.77 -18.49 -15.45
C GLY A 134 -3.12 -18.27 -14.07
N PRO A 135 -2.59 -19.33 -13.46
CA PRO A 135 -2.00 -19.28 -12.14
C PRO A 135 -0.67 -18.49 -12.15
N ASP A 136 -0.37 -17.80 -11.02
CA ASP A 136 0.91 -17.13 -10.81
C ASP A 136 2.03 -18.11 -10.45
N VAL A 137 1.69 -19.19 -9.74
CA VAL A 137 2.58 -20.35 -9.50
C VAL A 137 2.35 -21.36 -10.59
N GLU A 138 3.37 -21.60 -11.39
CA GLU A 138 3.26 -22.41 -12.61
C GLU A 138 4.21 -23.61 -12.58
N LYS A 139 3.91 -24.64 -13.35
CA LYS A 139 4.85 -25.72 -13.59
C LYS A 139 5.95 -25.25 -14.53
N ASP A 140 7.19 -25.72 -14.27
CA ASP A 140 8.35 -25.49 -15.14
C ASP A 140 8.06 -25.81 -16.60
N TYR A 141 7.33 -26.90 -16.86
CA TYR A 141 6.88 -27.32 -18.19
C TYR A 141 6.20 -26.17 -18.97
N TYR A 142 5.22 -25.50 -18.38
CA TYR A 142 4.48 -24.42 -19.05
C TYR A 142 5.29 -23.13 -19.17
N ASN A 143 6.17 -22.88 -18.18
CA ASN A 143 6.95 -21.64 -18.15
C ASN A 143 8.17 -21.70 -19.08
N PHE A 144 8.67 -22.90 -19.39
CA PHE A 144 9.90 -23.07 -20.15
C PHE A 144 9.79 -24.13 -21.24
N GLU A 145 9.59 -25.41 -20.90
CA GLU A 145 9.73 -26.52 -21.83
C GLU A 145 8.79 -26.41 -23.03
N ALA A 146 7.48 -26.21 -22.80
CA ALA A 146 6.48 -26.06 -23.85
C ALA A 146 6.62 -24.75 -24.67
N LEU A 147 7.50 -23.85 -24.25
CA LEU A 147 7.89 -22.61 -24.93
C LEU A 147 9.25 -22.74 -25.62
N ASN A 148 9.68 -23.95 -25.93
CA ASN A 148 10.94 -24.22 -26.62
C ASN A 148 12.21 -23.82 -25.81
N PHE A 149 12.12 -23.86 -24.46
CA PHE A 149 13.26 -23.69 -23.56
C PHE A 149 13.64 -25.07 -22.96
N PRO A 150 14.47 -25.87 -23.58
CA PRO A 150 14.94 -27.12 -22.97
C PRO A 150 15.81 -26.84 -21.72
N PRO A 151 16.01 -27.86 -20.85
CA PRO A 151 16.73 -27.66 -19.57
C PRO A 151 18.10 -27.01 -19.71
N GLU A 152 18.85 -27.33 -20.76
CA GLU A 152 20.18 -26.81 -21.01
C GLU A 152 20.22 -25.56 -21.92
N HIS A 153 19.06 -24.96 -22.25
CA HIS A 153 19.01 -23.79 -23.12
C HIS A 153 19.58 -22.57 -22.41
N PRO A 154 20.60 -21.87 -22.98
CA PRO A 154 21.25 -20.74 -22.31
C PRO A 154 20.30 -19.60 -21.93
N ALA A 155 19.24 -19.36 -22.71
CA ALA A 155 18.25 -18.33 -22.40
C ALA A 155 17.42 -18.64 -21.13
N ARG A 156 17.40 -19.90 -20.66
CA ARG A 156 16.73 -20.32 -19.42
C ARG A 156 17.50 -19.82 -18.19
N ASP A 157 18.83 -19.87 -18.24
CA ASP A 157 19.70 -19.39 -17.17
C ASP A 157 19.69 -17.85 -17.03
N MET A 158 19.30 -17.14 -18.08
CA MET A 158 19.25 -15.68 -18.12
C MET A 158 17.97 -15.12 -17.46
N GLN A 159 17.04 -15.96 -17.09
CA GLN A 159 15.81 -15.55 -16.43
C GLN A 159 15.95 -15.88 -14.95
N ASP A 160 16.24 -14.87 -14.14
CA ASP A 160 16.25 -14.98 -12.69
C ASP A 160 14.87 -15.41 -12.19
N THR A 161 14.71 -16.71 -11.95
CA THR A 161 13.42 -17.33 -11.67
C THR A 161 13.28 -17.65 -10.19
N PHE A 162 12.15 -17.31 -9.60
CA PHE A 162 11.79 -17.79 -8.26
C PHE A 162 11.21 -19.21 -8.34
N TYR A 163 11.95 -20.16 -7.81
CA TYR A 163 11.49 -21.54 -7.64
C TYR A 163 10.70 -21.67 -6.33
N VAL A 164 9.63 -22.46 -6.36
CA VAL A 164 8.80 -22.73 -5.19
C VAL A 164 9.05 -24.15 -4.70
N GLU A 165 9.46 -24.28 -3.42
CA GLU A 165 9.60 -25.60 -2.81
C GLU A 165 8.26 -26.35 -2.78
N SER A 166 8.18 -27.50 -3.42
CA SER A 166 6.98 -28.32 -3.51
C SER A 166 7.29 -29.79 -3.66
N GLU A 167 6.52 -30.64 -3.00
CA GLU A 167 6.53 -32.10 -3.22
C GLU A 167 5.88 -32.50 -4.58
N ALA A 168 5.18 -31.57 -5.22
CA ALA A 168 4.45 -31.81 -6.47
C ALA A 168 5.31 -31.64 -7.74
N GLY A 169 6.62 -31.37 -7.60
CA GLY A 169 7.55 -31.17 -8.72
C GLY A 169 8.05 -29.72 -8.83
N ASP A 170 8.70 -29.41 -9.93
CA ASP A 170 9.33 -28.12 -10.17
C ASP A 170 8.25 -27.06 -10.46
N LEU A 171 7.98 -26.23 -9.46
CA LEU A 171 7.09 -25.08 -9.54
C LEU A 171 7.90 -23.78 -9.53
N VAL A 172 7.43 -22.81 -10.30
CA VAL A 172 8.04 -21.50 -10.40
C VAL A 172 7.00 -20.39 -10.24
N LEU A 173 7.40 -19.22 -9.77
CA LEU A 173 6.63 -18.02 -10.05
C LEU A 173 6.85 -17.67 -11.50
N ARG A 174 5.77 -17.57 -12.30
CA ARG A 174 5.89 -17.37 -13.75
C ARG A 174 6.69 -16.11 -14.09
N THR A 175 7.65 -16.24 -14.98
CA THR A 175 8.54 -15.17 -15.43
C THR A 175 7.95 -14.32 -16.56
N HIS A 176 6.88 -14.80 -17.18
CA HIS A 176 6.08 -14.16 -18.23
C HIS A 176 4.67 -14.78 -18.24
N THR A 177 3.76 -14.21 -19.02
CA THR A 177 2.39 -14.71 -19.10
C THR A 177 2.18 -15.74 -20.23
N SER A 178 3.24 -16.15 -20.96
CA SER A 178 3.20 -17.14 -22.04
C SER A 178 2.67 -18.52 -21.61
N PRO A 179 2.81 -19.00 -20.35
CA PRO A 179 2.15 -20.24 -19.90
C PRO A 179 0.65 -20.28 -20.18
N ILE A 180 -0.01 -19.13 -20.12
CA ILE A 180 -1.45 -19.03 -20.42
C ILE A 180 -1.72 -19.31 -21.89
N GLN A 181 -0.80 -18.95 -22.79
CA GLN A 181 -0.92 -19.25 -24.23
C GLN A 181 -0.91 -20.77 -24.47
N ILE A 182 0.04 -21.51 -23.87
CA ILE A 182 0.14 -22.95 -23.96
C ILE A 182 -1.15 -23.63 -23.42
N ARG A 183 -1.57 -23.24 -22.20
CA ARG A 183 -2.79 -23.77 -21.58
C ARG A 183 -4.03 -23.52 -22.43
N THR A 184 -4.10 -22.35 -23.07
CA THR A 184 -5.21 -22.02 -23.97
C THR A 184 -5.20 -22.90 -25.21
N MET A 185 -4.05 -23.09 -25.85
CA MET A 185 -3.91 -23.91 -27.04
C MET A 185 -4.18 -25.40 -26.75
N GLU A 186 -3.80 -25.92 -25.59
CA GLU A 186 -4.17 -27.28 -25.17
C GLU A 186 -5.68 -27.48 -25.05
N GLY A 187 -6.42 -26.44 -24.61
CA GLY A 187 -7.86 -26.47 -24.36
C GLY A 187 -8.75 -26.06 -25.54
N MET A 188 -8.19 -25.45 -26.58
CA MET A 188 -8.94 -24.87 -27.70
C MET A 188 -8.35 -25.35 -29.04
N LYS A 189 -9.13 -25.24 -30.09
CA LYS A 189 -8.63 -25.38 -31.46
C LYS A 189 -8.63 -24.04 -32.17
N PRO A 190 -7.74 -23.83 -33.14
CA PRO A 190 -7.77 -22.60 -33.95
C PRO A 190 -9.16 -22.40 -34.62
N PRO A 191 -9.61 -21.14 -34.78
CA PRO A 191 -8.84 -19.91 -34.56
C PRO A 191 -8.75 -19.52 -33.08
N VAL A 192 -7.55 -19.13 -32.62
CA VAL A 192 -7.27 -18.63 -31.28
C VAL A 192 -6.85 -17.17 -31.38
N ARG A 193 -7.47 -16.30 -30.60
CA ARG A 193 -7.10 -14.88 -30.45
C ARG A 193 -7.29 -14.47 -29.00
N ILE A 194 -6.20 -14.39 -28.25
CA ILE A 194 -6.23 -14.12 -26.82
C ILE A 194 -5.20 -13.08 -26.42
N ILE A 195 -5.50 -12.39 -25.33
CA ILE A 195 -4.50 -11.67 -24.52
C ILE A 195 -4.46 -12.27 -23.11
N ALA A 196 -3.29 -12.31 -22.53
CA ALA A 196 -2.99 -12.84 -21.21
C ALA A 196 -2.40 -11.74 -20.31
N PRO A 197 -3.23 -10.85 -19.72
CA PRO A 197 -2.76 -9.88 -18.74
C PRO A 197 -2.48 -10.55 -17.40
N GLY A 198 -1.38 -10.16 -16.73
CA GLY A 198 -1.09 -10.72 -15.42
C GLY A 198 0.15 -10.13 -14.77
N THR A 199 0.38 -10.52 -13.52
CA THR A 199 1.63 -10.31 -12.80
C THR A 199 2.64 -11.36 -13.20
N VAL A 200 3.91 -10.95 -13.24
CA VAL A 200 5.05 -11.83 -13.53
C VAL A 200 6.18 -11.51 -12.56
N TYR A 201 7.10 -12.45 -12.38
CA TYR A 201 8.08 -12.42 -11.31
C TYR A 201 9.47 -12.76 -11.85
N ARG A 202 10.46 -11.92 -11.51
CA ARG A 202 11.87 -12.17 -11.81
C ARG A 202 12.70 -11.79 -10.60
N SER A 203 13.73 -12.56 -10.30
CA SER A 203 14.54 -12.34 -9.10
C SER A 203 15.55 -11.20 -9.26
N ASP A 204 15.39 -10.39 -10.28
CA ASP A 204 16.18 -9.18 -10.49
C ASP A 204 16.16 -8.26 -9.27
N SER A 205 17.34 -7.87 -8.80
CA SER A 205 17.51 -7.05 -7.60
C SER A 205 18.37 -5.83 -7.89
N ASP A 206 17.87 -4.92 -8.75
CA ASP A 206 18.54 -3.63 -8.95
C ASP A 206 17.59 -2.45 -8.68
N ILE A 207 18.14 -1.21 -8.71
CA ILE A 207 17.38 0.01 -8.41
C ILE A 207 16.31 0.29 -9.48
N THR A 208 16.40 -0.32 -10.66
CA THR A 208 15.55 -0.05 -11.83
C THR A 208 14.53 -1.15 -12.09
N HIS A 209 14.67 -2.32 -11.48
CA HIS A 209 13.82 -3.48 -11.67
C HIS A 209 13.06 -3.85 -10.39
N SER A 210 11.77 -4.09 -10.54
CA SER A 210 10.93 -4.64 -9.48
C SER A 210 10.86 -6.17 -9.64
N PRO A 211 10.99 -6.94 -8.56
CA PRO A 211 10.85 -8.40 -8.63
C PRO A 211 9.46 -8.87 -9.06
N MET A 212 8.49 -8.00 -9.02
CA MET A 212 7.13 -8.23 -9.52
C MET A 212 6.73 -7.07 -10.43
N PHE A 213 6.25 -7.38 -11.63
CA PHE A 213 5.73 -6.38 -12.56
C PHE A 213 4.51 -6.95 -13.33
N HIS A 214 3.92 -6.12 -14.19
CA HIS A 214 2.74 -6.51 -14.96
C HIS A 214 3.12 -6.68 -16.42
N GLN A 215 2.55 -7.69 -17.04
CA GLN A 215 2.75 -7.97 -18.46
C GLN A 215 1.41 -8.26 -19.14
N VAL A 216 1.32 -7.93 -20.41
CA VAL A 216 0.22 -8.37 -21.28
C VAL A 216 0.85 -9.05 -22.49
N GLU A 217 0.58 -10.33 -22.63
CA GLU A 217 0.95 -11.05 -23.84
C GLU A 217 -0.28 -11.30 -24.71
N GLY A 218 -0.05 -11.46 -26.01
CA GLY A 218 -1.09 -11.81 -26.94
C GLY A 218 -0.65 -12.93 -27.87
N LEU A 219 -1.62 -13.74 -28.27
CA LEU A 219 -1.46 -14.86 -29.19
C LEU A 219 -2.59 -14.82 -30.22
N ALA A 220 -2.24 -14.98 -31.47
CA ALA A 220 -3.19 -15.31 -32.54
C ALA A 220 -2.70 -16.53 -33.31
N VAL A 221 -3.55 -17.52 -33.47
CA VAL A 221 -3.30 -18.73 -34.27
C VAL A 221 -4.49 -18.98 -35.19
N ASP A 222 -4.21 -19.08 -36.49
CA ASP A 222 -5.22 -19.40 -37.52
C ASP A 222 -4.52 -19.96 -38.76
N ARG A 223 -5.26 -20.24 -39.79
CA ARG A 223 -4.71 -20.53 -41.12
C ARG A 223 -4.20 -19.24 -41.77
N ASP A 224 -3.13 -19.34 -42.55
CA ASP A 224 -2.59 -18.25 -43.40
C ASP A 224 -2.17 -16.98 -42.65
N ILE A 225 -1.93 -17.05 -41.31
CA ILE A 225 -1.40 -15.92 -40.55
C ILE A 225 0.06 -15.65 -40.95
N THR A 226 0.39 -14.36 -41.10
CA THR A 226 1.69 -13.91 -41.56
C THR A 226 2.30 -12.86 -40.61
N MET A 227 3.59 -12.60 -40.77
CA MET A 227 4.27 -11.49 -40.11
C MET A 227 3.67 -10.10 -40.48
N ALA A 228 3.01 -10.00 -41.64
CA ALA A 228 2.32 -8.75 -42.02
C ALA A 228 1.07 -8.51 -41.15
N ASP A 229 0.36 -9.57 -40.78
CA ASP A 229 -0.79 -9.47 -39.87
C ASP A 229 -0.36 -9.03 -38.47
N LEU A 230 0.73 -9.60 -37.95
CA LEU A 230 1.33 -9.13 -36.68
C LEU A 230 1.69 -7.65 -36.75
N LYS A 231 2.40 -7.22 -37.79
CA LYS A 231 2.79 -5.81 -37.96
C LYS A 231 1.57 -4.89 -38.08
N GLY A 232 0.54 -5.31 -38.80
CA GLY A 232 -0.72 -4.61 -38.95
C GLY A 232 -1.43 -4.44 -37.60
N LEU A 233 -1.57 -5.52 -36.83
CA LEU A 233 -2.18 -5.53 -35.50
C LEU A 233 -1.45 -4.57 -34.55
N LEU A 234 -0.12 -4.70 -34.44
CA LEU A 234 0.68 -3.87 -33.54
C LEU A 234 0.71 -2.39 -33.94
N THR A 235 0.66 -2.11 -35.23
CA THR A 235 0.53 -0.74 -35.74
C THR A 235 -0.81 -0.13 -35.30
N GLU A 236 -1.89 -0.88 -35.40
CA GLU A 236 -3.22 -0.42 -35.00
C GLU A 236 -3.33 -0.28 -33.47
N PHE A 237 -2.77 -1.24 -32.71
CA PHE A 237 -2.66 -1.13 -31.25
C PHE A 237 -1.95 0.16 -30.84
N CYS A 238 -0.77 0.45 -31.43
CA CYS A 238 -0.02 1.65 -31.09
C CYS A 238 -0.74 2.92 -31.50
N ARG A 239 -1.44 2.92 -32.64
CA ARG A 239 -2.28 4.05 -33.07
C ARG A 239 -3.41 4.34 -32.09
N LEU A 240 -4.04 3.31 -31.56
CA LEU A 240 -5.14 3.43 -30.60
C LEU A 240 -4.65 3.83 -29.19
N THR A 241 -3.45 3.43 -28.80
CA THR A 241 -2.88 3.65 -27.48
C THR A 241 -2.14 4.99 -27.37
N PHE A 242 -1.29 5.29 -28.36
CA PHE A 242 -0.39 6.45 -28.32
C PHE A 242 -0.82 7.59 -29.27
N GLY A 243 -1.93 7.39 -29.98
CA GLY A 243 -2.46 8.35 -30.95
C GLY A 243 -1.92 8.17 -32.37
N PRO A 244 -2.57 8.83 -33.35
CA PRO A 244 -2.17 8.73 -34.75
C PRO A 244 -0.81 9.38 -35.01
N GLY A 245 -0.10 8.88 -36.01
CA GLY A 245 1.14 9.50 -36.50
C GLY A 245 2.39 9.24 -35.66
N LYS A 246 2.37 8.27 -34.75
CA LYS A 246 3.56 7.82 -34.04
C LYS A 246 4.27 6.72 -34.86
N PRO A 247 5.49 6.98 -35.36
CA PRO A 247 6.25 5.97 -36.08
C PRO A 247 6.59 4.77 -35.21
N LEU A 248 6.51 3.59 -35.82
CA LEU A 248 6.96 2.32 -35.25
C LEU A 248 8.20 1.84 -35.98
N ARG A 249 9.06 1.14 -35.28
CA ARG A 249 10.24 0.47 -35.81
C ARG A 249 10.25 -0.96 -35.32
N PHE A 250 10.42 -1.92 -36.22
CA PHE A 250 10.62 -3.31 -35.93
C PHE A 250 12.10 -3.62 -36.09
N ARG A 251 12.72 -4.13 -35.04
CA ARG A 251 14.13 -4.54 -35.05
C ARG A 251 14.19 -6.07 -34.96
N PRO A 252 15.02 -6.76 -35.77
CA PRO A 252 15.24 -8.19 -35.56
C PRO A 252 15.69 -8.49 -34.12
N SER A 253 15.15 -9.56 -33.57
CA SER A 253 15.51 -10.06 -32.24
C SER A 253 15.44 -11.58 -32.21
N TYR A 254 15.68 -12.18 -31.06
CA TYR A 254 15.60 -13.61 -30.86
C TYR A 254 14.83 -13.93 -29.59
N PHE A 255 13.84 -14.81 -29.72
CA PHE A 255 13.14 -15.44 -28.60
C PHE A 255 12.98 -16.94 -28.92
N PRO A 256 13.20 -17.84 -27.94
CA PRO A 256 13.15 -19.30 -28.20
C PRO A 256 11.83 -19.81 -28.75
N PHE A 257 10.75 -19.12 -28.48
CA PHE A 257 9.37 -19.48 -28.82
C PHE A 257 8.83 -18.77 -30.06
N THR A 258 9.65 -17.97 -30.76
CA THR A 258 9.25 -17.28 -31.99
C THR A 258 10.36 -17.24 -33.03
N GLU A 259 9.99 -17.44 -34.31
CA GLU A 259 10.87 -17.31 -35.48
C GLU A 259 10.03 -16.93 -36.70
N PRO A 260 10.26 -15.78 -37.37
CA PRO A 260 11.17 -14.71 -36.97
C PRO A 260 10.67 -13.91 -35.77
N SER A 261 11.63 -13.35 -35.01
CA SER A 261 11.36 -12.52 -33.84
C SER A 261 11.70 -11.05 -34.11
N ALA A 262 11.00 -10.17 -33.44
CA ALA A 262 11.25 -8.72 -33.52
C ALA A 262 10.98 -8.02 -32.18
N GLU A 263 11.77 -7.01 -31.87
CA GLU A 263 11.44 -6.00 -30.89
C GLU A 263 10.77 -4.83 -31.58
N VAL A 264 9.79 -4.22 -30.90
CA VAL A 264 9.00 -3.13 -31.44
C VAL A 264 9.24 -1.86 -30.62
N ASP A 265 9.73 -0.85 -31.30
CA ASP A 265 9.97 0.46 -30.72
C ASP A 265 8.95 1.47 -31.27
N ILE A 266 8.57 2.41 -30.38
CA ILE A 266 7.80 3.60 -30.75
C ILE A 266 8.69 4.84 -30.69
N GLN A 267 8.47 5.80 -31.57
CA GLN A 267 9.12 7.10 -31.44
C GLN A 267 8.83 7.70 -30.05
N CYS A 268 9.87 8.13 -29.36
CA CYS A 268 9.77 8.60 -27.98
C CYS A 268 8.69 9.68 -27.86
N VAL A 269 7.69 9.41 -27.02
CA VAL A 269 6.54 10.29 -26.80
C VAL A 269 6.90 11.56 -26.03
N ILE A 270 8.03 11.56 -25.33
CA ILE A 270 8.51 12.70 -24.53
C ILE A 270 9.22 13.72 -25.40
N CYS A 271 10.18 13.28 -26.22
CA CYS A 271 11.03 14.17 -27.02
C CYS A 271 10.66 14.22 -28.49
N GLY A 272 9.66 13.47 -28.94
CA GLY A 272 9.28 13.43 -30.35
C GLY A 272 10.37 12.93 -31.28
N GLY A 273 11.28 12.08 -30.78
CA GLY A 273 12.37 11.50 -31.56
C GLY A 273 13.69 12.29 -31.53
N SER A 274 13.76 13.46 -30.87
CA SER A 274 14.99 14.29 -30.84
C SER A 274 16.08 13.77 -29.89
N GLY A 275 15.77 12.75 -29.08
CA GLY A 275 16.65 12.24 -28.03
C GLY A 275 16.36 12.91 -26.67
N CYS A 276 16.34 12.13 -25.62
CA CYS A 276 16.22 12.63 -24.25
C CYS A 276 16.67 11.56 -23.24
N ARG A 277 16.78 11.94 -21.99
CA ARG A 277 17.18 11.03 -20.89
C ARG A 277 16.31 9.77 -20.80
N VAL A 278 15.00 9.86 -21.08
CA VAL A 278 14.07 8.72 -21.01
C VAL A 278 14.35 7.68 -22.10
N CYS A 279 14.60 8.12 -23.33
CA CYS A 279 14.95 7.24 -24.44
C CYS A 279 16.47 7.01 -24.58
N LYS A 280 17.27 7.40 -23.58
CA LYS A 280 18.72 7.28 -23.58
C LYS A 280 19.33 7.85 -24.87
N GLU A 281 18.87 9.04 -25.28
CA GLU A 281 19.29 9.81 -26.48
C GLU A 281 19.01 9.11 -27.83
N SER A 282 18.34 7.92 -27.80
CA SER A 282 18.06 7.15 -29.03
C SER A 282 16.91 7.73 -29.88
N GLY A 283 16.01 8.51 -29.28
CA GLY A 283 14.76 8.95 -29.89
C GLY A 283 13.65 7.88 -29.96
N TRP A 284 13.90 6.65 -29.46
CA TRP A 284 13.01 5.50 -29.54
C TRP A 284 12.82 4.86 -28.17
N LEU A 285 11.64 4.30 -27.91
CA LEU A 285 11.31 3.53 -26.73
C LEU A 285 10.85 2.15 -27.17
N GLU A 286 11.54 1.12 -26.70
CA GLU A 286 11.09 -0.26 -26.82
C GLU A 286 9.84 -0.46 -25.98
N ILE A 287 8.80 -1.04 -26.57
CA ILE A 287 7.50 -1.23 -25.93
C ILE A 287 7.10 -2.70 -25.81
N LEU A 288 7.59 -3.58 -26.69
CA LEU A 288 7.26 -5.01 -26.67
C LEU A 288 8.20 -5.83 -27.54
N GLY A 289 8.26 -7.13 -27.22
CA GLY A 289 8.77 -8.17 -28.10
C GLY A 289 7.64 -8.88 -28.85
N ALA A 290 7.90 -9.35 -30.05
CA ALA A 290 6.92 -10.04 -30.87
C ALA A 290 7.58 -11.01 -31.88
N GLY A 291 6.81 -11.95 -32.42
CA GLY A 291 7.30 -12.84 -33.49
C GLY A 291 6.24 -13.82 -33.97
N MET A 292 6.58 -14.57 -35.00
CA MET A 292 5.77 -15.72 -35.41
C MET A 292 6.04 -16.86 -34.43
N VAL A 293 5.00 -17.57 -34.03
CA VAL A 293 5.13 -18.72 -33.12
C VAL A 293 5.99 -19.79 -33.77
N ASP A 294 7.02 -20.24 -33.05
CA ASP A 294 7.90 -21.29 -33.52
C ASP A 294 7.10 -22.62 -33.72
N PRO A 295 7.29 -23.33 -34.85
CA PRO A 295 6.61 -24.61 -35.12
C PRO A 295 6.76 -25.66 -34.01
N TYR A 296 7.88 -25.67 -33.28
CA TYR A 296 8.06 -26.60 -32.15
C TYR A 296 7.05 -26.34 -31.02
N VAL A 297 6.64 -25.10 -30.80
CA VAL A 297 5.61 -24.79 -29.80
C VAL A 297 4.27 -25.43 -30.15
N PHE A 298 3.91 -25.43 -31.42
CA PHE A 298 2.69 -26.14 -31.90
C PHE A 298 2.75 -27.64 -31.65
N GLY A 299 3.94 -28.25 -31.74
CA GLY A 299 4.15 -29.65 -31.43
C GLY A 299 3.77 -30.01 -29.99
N PHE A 300 4.06 -29.15 -29.02
CA PHE A 300 3.70 -29.39 -27.61
C PHE A 300 2.20 -29.35 -27.35
N VAL A 301 1.43 -28.62 -28.16
CA VAL A 301 -0.02 -28.46 -27.99
C VAL A 301 -0.84 -29.25 -28.99
N GLY A 302 -0.16 -30.05 -29.85
CA GLY A 302 -0.81 -30.93 -30.83
C GLY A 302 -1.45 -30.20 -32.01
N TYR A 303 -0.96 -29.01 -32.36
CA TYR A 303 -1.35 -28.34 -33.61
C TYR A 303 -0.41 -28.71 -34.74
N ASP A 304 -0.98 -28.82 -35.94
CA ASP A 304 -0.20 -29.11 -37.16
C ASP A 304 0.43 -27.81 -37.70
N PRO A 305 1.76 -27.65 -37.68
CA PRO A 305 2.42 -26.45 -38.18
C PRO A 305 2.34 -26.27 -39.70
N GLU A 306 1.96 -27.30 -40.45
CA GLU A 306 1.68 -27.19 -41.89
C GLU A 306 0.27 -26.62 -42.16
N GLU A 307 -0.66 -26.74 -41.20
CA GLU A 307 -2.03 -26.24 -41.30
C GLU A 307 -2.20 -24.85 -40.64
N TYR A 308 -1.49 -24.60 -39.54
CA TYR A 308 -1.67 -23.41 -38.74
C TYR A 308 -0.39 -22.61 -38.59
N ALA A 309 -0.55 -21.31 -38.63
CA ALA A 309 0.49 -20.36 -38.27
C ALA A 309 -0.02 -19.44 -37.16
N GLY A 310 0.87 -18.80 -36.44
CA GLY A 310 0.51 -17.86 -35.38
C GLY A 310 1.55 -16.83 -35.09
N PHE A 311 1.16 -15.80 -34.39
CA PHE A 311 2.09 -14.82 -33.84
C PHE A 311 1.82 -14.58 -32.37
N ALA A 312 2.86 -14.20 -31.63
CA ALA A 312 2.79 -13.78 -30.26
C ALA A 312 3.49 -12.43 -30.06
N PHE A 313 3.10 -11.73 -29.01
CA PHE A 313 3.73 -10.50 -28.57
C PHE A 313 3.60 -10.35 -27.04
N GLY A 314 4.54 -9.61 -26.42
CA GLY A 314 4.54 -9.35 -24.98
C GLY A 314 5.06 -7.95 -24.66
N MET A 315 4.29 -7.20 -23.84
CA MET A 315 4.57 -5.84 -23.42
C MET A 315 4.49 -5.70 -21.90
#